data_43a35c9c52e8e96b700c366235a5abfb
#
_entry.id   43a35c9c52e8e96b700c366235a5abfb
#
_cell.length_a   1.000
_cell.length_b   1.000
_cell.length_c   1.000
_cell.angle_alpha   90.00
_cell.angle_beta   90.00
_cell.angle_gamma   90.00
#
_symmetry.space_group_name_H-M   'P 1'
#
loop_
_entity.id
_entity.type
_entity.pdbx_description
1 polymer ?
#
loop_
_entity_poly.entity_id
_entity_poly.type
_entity_poly.pdbx_seq_one_letter_code
_entity_poly.pdbx_strand_id
1 'polypeptide(L)'
;MPVPHQRIVKVHRDMPRENEGNFLLIKKSNLYEAYRTLNATALCLYLFLAGNKDGYNMEYSPKAIHAEMGMPESTCRDQFKVLVEKGYLVPKHDGSNIFDFYEKPQKKA
;
A
#
# COMPACT_ATOMS: atom_id res chain seq x y z
N MET A 1 11.21 -11.11 -29.71
CA MET A 1 12.55 -11.70 -29.80
C MET A 1 13.32 -11.47 -28.52
N PRO A 2 13.85 -12.51 -27.89
CA PRO A 2 14.60 -12.31 -26.64
C PRO A 2 15.88 -11.53 -26.89
N VAL A 3 16.18 -10.61 -25.99
CA VAL A 3 17.41 -9.83 -26.03
C VAL A 3 18.54 -10.69 -25.51
N PRO A 4 19.75 -10.62 -26.14
CA PRO A 4 20.92 -11.28 -25.55
C PRO A 4 21.08 -10.82 -24.10
N HIS A 5 21.43 -11.70 -23.22
CA HIS A 5 21.58 -11.45 -21.79
C HIS A 5 20.26 -11.25 -21.03
N GLN A 6 19.14 -11.49 -21.68
CA GLN A 6 17.86 -11.45 -21.00
C GLN A 6 17.79 -12.59 -19.98
N ARG A 7 17.45 -12.26 -18.75
CA ARG A 7 17.27 -13.25 -17.70
C ARG A 7 15.83 -13.71 -17.67
N ILE A 8 15.64 -14.97 -17.39
CA ILE A 8 14.31 -15.55 -17.24
C ILE A 8 14.05 -15.76 -15.77
N VAL A 9 12.92 -15.21 -15.30
CA VAL A 9 12.52 -15.38 -13.91
C VAL A 9 11.30 -16.28 -13.85
N LYS A 10 11.46 -17.42 -13.19
CA LYS A 10 10.36 -18.34 -12.99
C LYS A 10 9.76 -18.08 -11.60
N VAL A 11 8.51 -17.68 -11.56
CA VAL A 11 7.86 -17.29 -10.31
C VAL A 11 7.16 -18.51 -9.71
N HIS A 12 7.53 -18.85 -8.50
CA HIS A 12 6.86 -19.89 -7.72
C HIS A 12 5.97 -19.21 -6.70
N ARG A 13 4.68 -19.49 -6.75
CA ARG A 13 3.73 -18.84 -5.87
C ARG A 13 3.54 -19.67 -4.62
N ASP A 14 3.49 -18.96 -3.49
CA ASP A 14 3.08 -19.54 -2.22
C ASP A 14 1.58 -19.27 -2.10
N MET A 15 0.77 -20.22 -2.56
CA MET A 15 -0.67 -20.00 -2.61
C MET A 15 -1.29 -20.09 -1.23
N PRO A 16 -2.21 -19.19 -0.90
CA PRO A 16 -2.92 -19.27 0.38
C PRO A 16 -3.80 -20.51 0.43
N ARG A 17 -3.88 -21.09 1.63
CA ARG A 17 -4.80 -22.20 1.86
C ARG A 17 -6.21 -21.64 1.97
N GLU A 18 -7.20 -22.53 1.80
CA GLU A 18 -8.58 -22.18 2.02
C GLU A 18 -8.73 -21.55 3.43
N ASN A 19 -9.42 -20.42 3.51
CA ASN A 19 -9.65 -19.65 4.75
C ASN A 19 -8.42 -18.96 5.32
N GLU A 20 -7.30 -18.93 4.62
CA GLU A 20 -6.11 -18.28 5.12
C GLU A 20 -6.21 -16.76 5.04
N GLY A 21 -6.67 -16.21 3.92
CA GLY A 21 -6.98 -14.79 3.80
C GLY A 21 -5.82 -13.82 3.90
N ASN A 22 -4.59 -14.29 3.97
CA ASN A 22 -3.43 -13.45 4.24
C ASN A 22 -2.61 -13.18 2.98
N PHE A 23 -3.25 -12.67 1.94
CA PHE A 23 -2.54 -12.32 0.72
C PHE A 23 -2.99 -10.96 0.21
N LEU A 24 -2.15 -10.35 -0.59
CA LEU A 24 -2.40 -9.02 -1.15
C LEU A 24 -2.97 -9.16 -2.55
N LEU A 25 -4.10 -8.48 -2.81
CA LEU A 25 -4.69 -8.38 -4.12
C LEU A 25 -4.73 -6.93 -4.54
N ILE A 26 -4.06 -6.61 -5.65
CA ILE A 26 -3.98 -5.24 -6.12
C ILE A 26 -3.97 -5.24 -7.66
N LYS A 27 -4.63 -4.26 -8.25
CA LYS A 27 -4.65 -4.12 -9.71
C LYS A 27 -3.29 -3.65 -10.19
N LYS A 28 -2.73 -4.33 -11.19
CA LYS A 28 -1.37 -4.03 -11.66
C LYS A 28 -1.19 -2.59 -12.11
N SER A 29 -2.15 -2.04 -12.84
CA SER A 29 -2.04 -0.65 -13.30
C SER A 29 -1.97 0.33 -12.13
N ASN A 30 -2.68 0.05 -11.05
CA ASN A 30 -2.64 0.89 -9.86
C ASN A 30 -1.29 0.80 -9.17
N LEU A 31 -0.72 -0.41 -9.09
CA LEU A 31 0.61 -0.60 -8.53
C LEU A 31 1.67 0.15 -9.33
N TYR A 32 1.59 0.07 -10.66
CA TYR A 32 2.57 0.73 -11.52
C TYR A 32 2.48 2.25 -11.39
N GLU A 33 1.28 2.79 -11.30
CA GLU A 33 1.12 4.23 -11.06
C GLU A 33 1.67 4.63 -9.70
N ALA A 34 1.39 3.84 -8.66
CA ALA A 34 1.91 4.10 -7.33
C ALA A 34 3.44 4.09 -7.32
N TYR A 35 4.05 3.14 -8.03
CA TYR A 35 5.50 3.10 -8.13
C TYR A 35 6.06 4.38 -8.75
N ARG A 36 5.39 4.91 -9.76
CA ARG A 36 5.86 6.13 -10.44
C ARG A 36 5.66 7.40 -9.62
N THR A 37 4.71 7.40 -8.69
CA THR A 37 4.35 8.61 -7.94
C THR A 37 4.83 8.62 -6.50
N LEU A 38 5.14 7.46 -5.93
CA LEU A 38 5.55 7.33 -4.54
C LEU A 38 7.02 6.95 -4.43
N ASN A 39 7.68 7.39 -3.36
CA ASN A 39 9.00 6.86 -3.05
C ASN A 39 8.85 5.42 -2.54
N ALA A 40 9.97 4.70 -2.47
CA ALA A 40 9.94 3.28 -2.12
C ALA A 40 9.29 3.00 -0.76
N THR A 41 9.56 3.84 0.23
CA THR A 41 9.04 3.62 1.57
C THR A 41 7.54 3.90 1.63
N ALA A 42 7.09 4.96 0.93
CA ALA A 42 5.67 5.26 0.85
C ALA A 42 4.94 4.14 0.10
N LEU A 43 5.56 3.56 -0.92
CA LEU A 43 4.99 2.43 -1.62
C LEU A 43 4.81 1.23 -0.70
N CYS A 44 5.74 1.00 0.21
CA CYS A 44 5.60 -0.08 1.19
C CYS A 44 4.38 0.13 2.09
N LEU A 45 4.17 1.36 2.57
CA LEU A 45 2.98 1.65 3.37
C LEU A 45 1.71 1.52 2.54
N TYR A 46 1.75 1.97 1.29
CA TYR A 46 0.64 1.80 0.35
C TYR A 46 0.25 0.32 0.23
N LEU A 47 1.23 -0.56 0.06
CA LEU A 47 0.97 -1.99 -0.07
C LEU A 47 0.40 -2.58 1.23
N PHE A 48 0.87 -2.13 2.37
CA PHE A 48 0.33 -2.56 3.65
C PHE A 48 -1.15 -2.21 3.77
N LEU A 49 -1.50 -0.97 3.42
CA LEU A 49 -2.89 -0.51 3.49
C LEU A 49 -3.76 -1.23 2.47
N ALA A 50 -3.23 -1.48 1.27
CA ALA A 50 -3.98 -2.20 0.25
C ALA A 50 -4.32 -3.63 0.68
N GLY A 51 -3.51 -4.22 1.54
CA GLY A 51 -3.79 -5.54 2.09
C GLY A 51 -5.00 -5.60 3.01
N ASN A 52 -5.51 -4.43 3.43
CA ASN A 52 -6.66 -4.34 4.32
C ASN A 52 -7.89 -3.75 3.65
N LYS A 53 -8.00 -3.87 2.34
CA LYS A 53 -9.03 -3.16 1.58
C LYS A 53 -10.35 -3.91 1.42
N ASP A 54 -10.59 -4.92 2.20
CA ASP A 54 -11.78 -5.76 2.09
C ASP A 54 -13.03 -5.16 2.73
N GLY A 55 -13.03 -3.84 2.92
CA GLY A 55 -14.19 -3.11 3.39
C GLY A 55 -14.23 -2.88 4.89
N TYR A 56 -13.25 -3.34 5.61
CA TYR A 56 -13.19 -3.12 7.05
C TYR A 56 -12.40 -1.87 7.38
N ASN A 57 -12.86 -1.17 8.40
CA ASN A 57 -12.08 -0.08 8.98
C ASN A 57 -10.89 -0.67 9.70
N MET A 58 -9.71 -0.14 9.43
CA MET A 58 -8.54 -0.52 10.19
C MET A 58 -8.09 0.66 11.04
N GLU A 59 -7.64 0.38 12.25
CA GLU A 59 -7.05 1.40 13.08
C GLU A 59 -5.63 1.65 12.60
N TYR A 60 -5.34 2.90 12.21
CA TYR A 60 -3.99 3.27 11.84
C TYR A 60 -3.17 3.46 13.10
N SER A 61 -2.15 2.67 13.26
CA SER A 61 -1.25 2.76 14.40
C SER A 61 0.18 2.50 13.95
N PRO A 62 1.05 3.52 13.98
CA PRO A 62 2.46 3.30 13.66
C PRO A 62 3.10 2.21 14.51
N LYS A 63 2.69 2.11 15.78
CA LYS A 63 3.21 1.08 16.68
C LYS A 63 2.80 -0.32 16.23
N ALA A 64 1.53 -0.48 15.83
CA ALA A 64 1.04 -1.77 15.36
C ALA A 64 1.67 -2.15 14.02
N ILE A 65 1.86 -1.17 13.12
CA ILE A 65 2.49 -1.42 11.83
C ILE A 65 3.96 -1.83 12.03
N HIS A 66 4.65 -1.18 12.96
CA HIS A 66 6.01 -1.56 13.30
C HIS A 66 6.06 -3.01 13.81
N ALA A 67 5.13 -3.39 14.68
CA ALA A 67 5.08 -4.74 15.21
C ALA A 67 4.81 -5.78 14.13
N GLU A 68 3.97 -5.44 13.16
CA GLU A 68 3.53 -6.39 12.14
C GLU A 68 4.51 -6.51 10.97
N MET A 69 5.02 -5.38 10.46
CA MET A 69 5.88 -5.41 9.27
C MET A 69 7.28 -4.85 9.48
N GLY A 70 7.58 -4.32 10.65
CA GLY A 70 8.91 -3.81 10.96
C GLY A 70 9.19 -2.38 10.53
N MET A 71 8.22 -1.67 9.96
CA MET A 71 8.44 -0.28 9.55
C MET A 71 8.60 0.61 10.79
N PRO A 72 9.69 1.41 10.89
CA PRO A 72 9.85 2.29 12.05
C PRO A 72 8.67 3.25 12.19
N GLU A 73 8.30 3.58 13.43
CA GLU A 73 7.13 4.41 13.70
C GLU A 73 7.25 5.79 13.07
N SER A 74 8.43 6.43 13.16
CA SER A 74 8.64 7.73 12.56
C SER A 74 8.51 7.68 11.04
N THR A 75 9.04 6.63 10.43
CA THR A 75 8.92 6.42 8.99
C THR A 75 7.46 6.24 8.59
N CYS A 76 6.71 5.48 9.39
CA CYS A 76 5.29 5.26 9.14
C CYS A 76 4.52 6.59 9.15
N ARG A 77 4.77 7.44 10.15
CA ARG A 77 4.12 8.75 10.22
C ARG A 77 4.47 9.64 9.03
N ASP A 78 5.75 9.66 8.65
CA ASP A 78 6.20 10.48 7.53
C ASP A 78 5.57 10.02 6.22
N GLN A 79 5.52 8.72 5.99
CA GLN A 79 4.96 8.19 4.75
C GLN A 79 3.45 8.28 4.71
N PHE A 80 2.78 8.23 5.85
CA PHE A 80 1.35 8.51 5.92
C PHE A 80 1.06 9.90 5.36
N LYS A 81 1.84 10.90 5.76
CA LYS A 81 1.70 12.27 5.25
C LYS A 81 1.89 12.33 3.73
N VAL A 82 2.87 11.58 3.22
CA VAL A 82 3.11 11.52 1.78
C VAL A 82 1.87 10.96 1.06
N LEU A 83 1.28 9.90 1.58
CA LEU A 83 0.09 9.31 0.98
C LEU A 83 -1.09 10.28 0.99
N VAL A 84 -1.23 11.06 2.07
CA VAL A 84 -2.27 12.10 2.12
C VAL A 84 -2.02 13.17 1.07
N GLU A 85 -0.77 13.65 0.95
CA GLU A 85 -0.43 14.67 -0.03
C GLU A 85 -0.67 14.21 -1.47
N LYS A 86 -0.39 12.95 -1.75
CA LYS A 86 -0.54 12.41 -3.11
C LYS A 86 -1.97 11.97 -3.42
N GLY A 87 -2.88 12.01 -2.45
CA GLY A 87 -4.29 11.69 -2.70
C GLY A 87 -4.68 10.24 -2.52
N TYR A 88 -3.79 9.41 -2.00
CA TYR A 88 -4.11 8.00 -1.73
C TYR A 88 -4.87 7.83 -0.41
N LEU A 89 -4.69 8.75 0.52
CA LEU A 89 -5.42 8.80 1.78
C LEU A 89 -6.19 10.11 1.83
N VAL A 90 -7.48 10.03 2.03
CA VAL A 90 -8.36 11.19 2.03
C VAL A 90 -9.13 11.23 3.35
N PRO A 91 -9.02 12.31 4.13
CA PRO A 91 -9.78 12.41 5.37
C PRO A 91 -11.28 12.48 5.07
N LYS A 92 -12.09 11.92 5.94
CA LYS A 92 -13.54 11.96 5.80
C LYS A 92 -14.07 13.40 5.80
N HIS A 93 -13.42 14.26 6.60
CA HIS A 93 -13.71 15.69 6.67
C HIS A 93 -12.50 16.39 7.27
N ASP A 94 -12.49 17.71 7.24
CA ASP A 94 -11.38 18.48 7.78
C ASP A 94 -11.16 18.14 9.26
N GLY A 95 -9.92 17.86 9.61
CA GLY A 95 -9.55 17.51 10.97
C GLY A 95 -9.93 16.12 11.42
N SER A 96 -10.44 15.31 10.50
CA SER A 96 -10.86 13.94 10.82
C SER A 96 -9.67 13.02 11.09
N ASN A 97 -9.86 12.10 12.03
CA ASN A 97 -8.92 10.99 12.25
C ASN A 97 -9.31 9.75 11.44
N ILE A 98 -10.34 9.86 10.62
CA ILE A 98 -10.81 8.76 9.78
C ILE A 98 -10.46 9.09 8.34
N PHE A 99 -9.74 8.17 7.68
CA PHE A 99 -9.27 8.35 6.31
C PHE A 99 -9.79 7.22 5.44
N ASP A 100 -10.09 7.54 4.18
CA ASP A 100 -10.36 6.55 3.16
C ASP A 100 -9.08 6.28 2.38
N PHE A 101 -8.77 5.00 2.14
CA PHE A 101 -7.63 4.60 1.32
C PHE A 101 -8.10 4.22 -0.07
N TYR A 102 -7.40 4.74 -1.07
CA TYR A 102 -7.67 4.45 -2.48
C TYR A 102 -6.42 3.93 -3.15
N GLU A 103 -6.56 2.90 -3.98
CA GLU A 103 -5.42 2.39 -4.77
C GLU A 103 -4.96 3.39 -5.83
N LYS A 104 -5.83 4.32 -6.22
CA LYS A 104 -5.51 5.39 -7.18
C LYS A 104 -5.60 6.73 -6.47
N PRO A 105 -4.69 7.67 -6.80
CA PRO A 105 -4.77 8.97 -6.15
C PRO A 105 -6.05 9.70 -6.52
N GLN A 106 -6.67 10.29 -5.50
CA GLN A 106 -7.88 11.09 -5.69
C GLN A 106 -7.50 12.54 -5.85
N LYS A 107 -8.15 13.22 -6.78
CA LYS A 107 -7.90 14.66 -6.97
C LYS A 107 -8.47 15.42 -5.80
N LYS A 108 -7.71 16.41 -5.33
CA LYS A 108 -8.24 17.33 -4.34
C LYS A 108 -9.28 18.23 -5.00
N ALA A 109 -10.39 18.38 -4.32
CA ALA A 109 -11.45 19.26 -4.81
C ALA A 109 -11.02 20.74 -4.72
#